data_843302dd38a46c19ceb107a54418e2f8
#
_entry.id   843302dd38a46c19ceb107a54418e2f8
#
_cell.length_a   1.000
_cell.length_b   1.000
_cell.length_c   1.000
_cell.angle_alpha   90.00
_cell.angle_beta   90.00
_cell.angle_gamma   90.00
#
_symmetry.space_group_name_H-M   'P 1'
#
loop_
_entity.id
_entity.type
_entity.pdbx_description
1 polymer ?
#
loop_
_entity_poly.entity_id
_entity_poly.type
_entity_poly.pdbx_seq_one_letter_code
_entity_poly.pdbx_strand_id
1 'polypeptide(L)'
;MKKITVFIIIISIAFSSCSKLVDGYNVDPNSPTDADANSMLTSIMVGNMNIQEGDLARFAGMWSGYFRGYTQQYQSYHQYTVIARNFDAAWQRIYSGLYKNMKILKEKSQAINNKRMVGVVQVLEANMMGTATSLWGDIPYSEAADEKFSNPTFDKQVQVYQRIQTLLDSAIVNLGSTSFIDFAAQDIHFAGNMTKWIQTANTLKARYYMHVRDYPNALLAAQKGISVQANNFMAPHNATSRGAFNLYFQFLSLDRPNWIDATGMYGVNLINPTGTRYRGNTKTIERARWNYYYNSATNVNFTVNGFFGQSTAFPLVTFAENLLILAEAETRTTGFTAGLTRLNTYRAYMNTGAYINTTYLTAGNFKYDPYVAADFAAGGIENLGASPLAQNRALLREILEERYVTFVGQIEGYNDLRRTFKEADIKTPLTLNFGTQFPQRFLYPQFEIDMNTSTPSPIPGVFTPTPINE
;
A
#
# COMPACT_ATOMS: atom_id res chain seq x y z
N MET A 1 16.10 -12.85 -74.84
CA MET A 1 16.17 -11.58 -74.10
C MET A 1 14.76 -11.07 -73.67
N LYS A 2 13.76 -10.99 -74.57
CA LYS A 2 12.41 -10.48 -74.18
C LYS A 2 11.68 -11.24 -73.03
N LYS A 3 11.88 -12.57 -72.89
CA LYS A 3 11.26 -13.38 -71.81
C LYS A 3 11.89 -13.17 -70.45
N ILE A 4 13.19 -12.86 -70.39
CA ILE A 4 13.92 -12.58 -69.15
C ILE A 4 13.53 -11.17 -68.60
N THR A 5 13.35 -10.19 -69.49
CA THR A 5 12.96 -8.84 -69.14
C THR A 5 11.53 -8.79 -68.51
N VAL A 6 10.59 -9.59 -69.05
CA VAL A 6 9.25 -9.72 -68.54
C VAL A 6 9.22 -10.39 -67.16
N PHE A 7 10.09 -11.39 -66.93
CA PHE A 7 10.19 -12.06 -65.62
C PHE A 7 10.79 -11.17 -64.53
N ILE A 8 11.76 -10.31 -64.90
CA ILE A 8 12.33 -9.32 -63.95
C ILE A 8 11.31 -8.23 -63.59
N ILE A 9 10.48 -7.78 -64.53
CA ILE A 9 9.42 -6.79 -64.27
C ILE A 9 8.34 -7.36 -63.38
N ILE A 10 7.95 -8.63 -63.51
CA ILE A 10 6.98 -9.29 -62.65
C ILE A 10 7.51 -9.47 -61.23
N ILE A 11 8.78 -9.79 -61.06
CA ILE A 11 9.44 -9.89 -59.74
C ILE A 11 9.53 -8.51 -59.05
N SER A 12 9.81 -7.43 -59.81
CA SER A 12 9.87 -6.06 -59.24
C SER A 12 8.52 -5.54 -58.74
N ILE A 13 7.41 -5.98 -59.37
CA ILE A 13 6.05 -5.63 -58.93
C ILE A 13 5.66 -6.41 -57.67
N ALA A 14 6.19 -7.61 -57.43
CA ALA A 14 5.95 -8.42 -56.24
C ALA A 14 6.61 -7.85 -54.97
N PHE A 15 7.64 -7.01 -55.08
CA PHE A 15 8.32 -6.34 -53.96
C PHE A 15 7.76 -4.95 -53.64
N SER A 16 6.83 -4.39 -54.42
CA SER A 16 6.12 -3.17 -54.10
C SER A 16 4.86 -3.45 -53.25
N SER A 17 4.93 -4.50 -52.43
CA SER A 17 3.84 -5.04 -51.63
C SER A 17 3.57 -4.24 -50.37
N CYS A 18 2.45 -3.63 -50.33
CA CYS A 18 1.47 -3.88 -49.23
C CYS A 18 1.85 -3.46 -47.83
N SER A 19 2.66 -2.43 -47.59
CA SER A 19 2.63 -1.77 -46.28
C SER A 19 1.26 -1.10 -46.02
N LYS A 20 0.59 -0.60 -47.06
CA LYS A 20 -0.74 0.01 -46.97
C LYS A 20 -1.92 -0.98 -46.82
N LEU A 21 -1.70 -2.29 -47.13
CA LEU A 21 -2.77 -3.28 -47.01
C LEU A 21 -2.92 -3.83 -45.59
N VAL A 22 -1.90 -3.67 -44.74
CA VAL A 22 -1.91 -4.05 -43.33
C VAL A 22 -1.99 -2.85 -42.38
N ASP A 23 -1.99 -1.62 -42.92
CA ASP A 23 -2.26 -0.43 -42.11
C ASP A 23 -3.67 -0.52 -41.57
N GLY A 24 -3.80 -0.61 -40.22
CA GLY A 24 -5.07 -0.74 -39.52
C GLY A 24 -5.47 -2.17 -39.12
N TYR A 25 -4.88 -3.24 -39.70
CA TYR A 25 -5.18 -4.61 -39.27
C TYR A 25 -4.52 -4.99 -37.93
N ASN A 26 -3.47 -4.30 -37.53
CA ASN A 26 -2.81 -4.47 -36.21
C ASN A 26 -3.35 -3.52 -35.12
N VAL A 27 -4.39 -2.76 -35.42
CA VAL A 27 -5.10 -1.96 -34.41
C VAL A 27 -6.17 -2.86 -33.80
N ASP A 28 -5.93 -3.38 -32.61
CA ASP A 28 -6.94 -4.11 -31.85
C ASP A 28 -8.11 -3.15 -31.60
N PRO A 29 -9.31 -3.42 -32.18
CA PRO A 29 -10.48 -2.55 -32.00
C PRO A 29 -10.98 -2.52 -30.53
N ASN A 30 -10.51 -3.46 -29.69
CA ASN A 30 -10.79 -3.51 -28.26
C ASN A 30 -9.73 -2.80 -27.41
N SER A 31 -8.65 -2.34 -28.02
CA SER A 31 -7.62 -1.49 -27.42
C SER A 31 -7.68 -0.11 -28.05
N PRO A 32 -8.57 0.80 -27.62
CA PRO A 32 -8.67 2.12 -28.19
C PRO A 32 -7.32 2.85 -28.02
N THR A 33 -6.67 3.13 -29.13
CA THR A 33 -5.40 3.87 -29.18
C THR A 33 -5.55 5.32 -28.72
N ASP A 34 -6.79 5.77 -28.55
CA ASP A 34 -7.15 7.13 -28.16
C ASP A 34 -8.25 7.14 -27.08
N ALA A 35 -7.98 6.48 -25.94
CA ALA A 35 -8.87 6.59 -24.78
C ALA A 35 -8.90 8.03 -24.27
N ASP A 36 -10.10 8.51 -23.96
CA ASP A 36 -10.30 9.82 -23.33
C ASP A 36 -9.56 9.90 -21.99
N ALA A 37 -8.88 11.01 -21.74
CA ALA A 37 -8.07 11.24 -20.55
C ALA A 37 -8.87 11.04 -19.25
N ASN A 38 -10.13 11.45 -19.24
CA ASN A 38 -11.00 11.31 -18.08
C ASN A 38 -11.30 9.85 -17.74
N SER A 39 -11.62 9.03 -18.75
CA SER A 39 -11.86 7.58 -18.58
C SER A 39 -10.59 6.85 -18.13
N MET A 40 -9.42 7.27 -18.63
CA MET A 40 -8.13 6.74 -18.19
C MET A 40 -7.87 7.03 -16.71
N LEU A 41 -8.20 8.23 -16.21
CA LEU A 41 -8.00 8.60 -14.81
C LEU A 41 -8.75 7.66 -13.86
N THR A 42 -10.04 7.43 -14.10
CA THR A 42 -10.85 6.52 -13.28
C THR A 42 -10.28 5.10 -13.31
N SER A 43 -9.87 4.59 -14.47
CA SER A 43 -9.26 3.26 -14.62
C SER A 43 -7.96 3.13 -13.84
N ILE A 44 -7.12 4.17 -13.85
CA ILE A 44 -5.87 4.22 -13.08
C ILE A 44 -6.15 4.22 -11.57
N MET A 45 -7.15 4.99 -11.12
CA MET A 45 -7.55 5.02 -9.71
C MET A 45 -8.02 3.64 -9.24
N VAL A 46 -8.91 2.98 -9.98
CA VAL A 46 -9.39 1.62 -9.67
C VAL A 46 -8.24 0.61 -9.69
N GLY A 47 -7.34 0.71 -10.66
CA GLY A 47 -6.17 -0.14 -10.73
C GLY A 47 -5.23 0.05 -9.53
N ASN A 48 -5.00 1.29 -9.09
CA ASN A 48 -4.21 1.58 -7.89
C ASN A 48 -4.86 0.98 -6.63
N MET A 49 -6.20 1.09 -6.47
CA MET A 49 -6.93 0.41 -5.38
C MET A 49 -6.63 -1.09 -5.38
N ASN A 50 -6.66 -1.73 -6.55
CA ASN A 50 -6.41 -3.16 -6.67
C ASN A 50 -4.98 -3.56 -6.24
N ILE A 51 -3.97 -2.72 -6.50
CA ILE A 51 -2.60 -2.94 -6.01
C ILE A 51 -2.55 -2.86 -4.49
N GLN A 52 -3.23 -1.90 -3.88
CA GLN A 52 -3.15 -1.63 -2.44
C GLN A 52 -3.99 -2.58 -1.59
N GLU A 53 -5.11 -3.09 -2.11
CA GLU A 53 -6.08 -3.90 -1.37
C GLU A 53 -6.12 -5.37 -1.84
N GLY A 54 -5.56 -5.67 -3.01
CA GLY A 54 -5.65 -6.97 -3.66
C GLY A 54 -4.72 -8.04 -3.09
N ASP A 55 -4.12 -8.83 -3.99
CA ASP A 55 -3.28 -9.97 -3.62
C ASP A 55 -2.08 -9.58 -2.76
N LEU A 56 -1.41 -8.45 -3.06
CA LEU A 56 -0.25 -7.98 -2.32
C LEU A 56 -0.58 -7.72 -0.85
N ALA A 57 -1.75 -7.13 -0.57
CA ALA A 57 -2.21 -6.87 0.79
C ALA A 57 -2.54 -8.17 1.53
N ARG A 58 -3.11 -9.18 0.85
CA ARG A 58 -3.37 -10.49 1.45
C ARG A 58 -2.08 -11.24 1.81
N PHE A 59 -1.07 -11.24 0.93
CA PHE A 59 0.26 -11.79 1.26
C PHE A 59 0.89 -11.07 2.44
N ALA A 60 0.95 -9.74 2.39
CA ALA A 60 1.47 -8.91 3.47
C ALA A 60 0.74 -9.17 4.78
N GLY A 61 -0.60 -9.26 4.75
CA GLY A 61 -1.43 -9.50 5.92
C GLY A 61 -1.22 -10.87 6.55
N MET A 62 -1.03 -11.93 5.76
CA MET A 62 -0.68 -13.25 6.27
C MET A 62 0.71 -13.27 6.92
N TRP A 63 1.70 -12.64 6.28
CA TRP A 63 3.05 -12.60 6.81
C TRP A 63 3.18 -11.68 8.03
N SER A 64 2.29 -10.70 8.14
CA SER A 64 2.21 -9.83 9.32
C SER A 64 1.41 -10.42 10.49
N GLY A 65 0.88 -11.64 10.37
CA GLY A 65 0.11 -12.28 11.45
C GLY A 65 -1.27 -11.67 11.69
N TYR A 66 -1.86 -10.99 10.69
CA TYR A 66 -3.27 -10.58 10.75
C TYR A 66 -4.22 -11.68 10.34
N PHE A 67 -3.79 -12.50 9.38
CA PHE A 67 -4.55 -13.58 8.78
C PHE A 67 -3.76 -14.88 8.75
N ARG A 68 -4.48 -15.99 8.81
CA ARG A 68 -3.96 -17.32 8.52
C ARG A 68 -4.41 -17.75 7.13
N GLY A 69 -3.50 -18.18 6.27
CA GLY A 69 -3.84 -18.97 5.09
C GLY A 69 -4.21 -20.38 5.56
N TYR A 70 -5.48 -20.73 5.48
CA TYR A 70 -6.01 -21.95 6.10
C TYR A 70 -5.94 -23.17 5.18
N THR A 71 -6.21 -22.99 3.89
CA THR A 71 -6.32 -24.12 2.96
C THR A 71 -5.78 -23.79 1.57
N GLN A 72 -5.68 -24.80 0.72
CA GLN A 72 -5.21 -24.71 -0.65
C GLN A 72 -3.84 -24.00 -0.73
N GLN A 73 -3.61 -23.27 -1.83
CA GLN A 73 -2.35 -22.53 -2.02
C GLN A 73 -2.08 -21.49 -0.93
N TYR A 74 -3.12 -20.94 -0.27
CA TYR A 74 -2.93 -19.94 0.79
C TYR A 74 -2.30 -20.54 2.05
N GLN A 75 -2.46 -21.85 2.32
CA GLN A 75 -1.73 -22.53 3.37
C GLN A 75 -0.21 -22.52 3.10
N SER A 76 0.20 -22.81 1.85
CA SER A 76 1.61 -22.70 1.46
C SER A 76 2.13 -21.27 1.57
N TYR A 77 1.36 -20.28 1.14
CA TYR A 77 1.75 -18.87 1.24
C TYR A 77 1.91 -18.44 2.70
N HIS A 78 1.01 -18.88 3.58
CA HIS A 78 1.11 -18.65 5.03
C HIS A 78 2.40 -19.24 5.63
N GLN A 79 2.82 -20.40 5.14
CA GLN A 79 4.05 -21.10 5.53
C GLN A 79 5.30 -20.58 4.81
N TYR A 80 5.22 -19.40 4.15
CA TYR A 80 6.30 -18.77 3.40
C TYR A 80 6.79 -19.57 2.18
N THR A 81 6.06 -20.60 1.79
CA THR A 81 6.34 -21.42 0.61
C THR A 81 5.70 -20.74 -0.62
N VAL A 82 6.45 -19.82 -1.19
CA VAL A 82 6.06 -19.04 -2.38
C VAL A 82 7.04 -19.26 -3.51
N ILE A 83 6.56 -19.16 -4.75
CA ILE A 83 7.37 -19.21 -5.96
C ILE A 83 7.21 -17.92 -6.76
N ALA A 84 8.16 -17.63 -7.65
CA ALA A 84 8.19 -16.41 -8.44
C ALA A 84 6.87 -16.12 -9.17
N ARG A 85 6.23 -17.15 -9.74
CA ARG A 85 4.94 -17.04 -10.47
C ARG A 85 3.77 -16.51 -9.62
N ASN A 86 3.84 -16.62 -8.30
CA ASN A 86 2.79 -16.11 -7.43
C ASN A 86 2.64 -14.57 -7.52
N PHE A 87 3.65 -13.90 -8.01
CA PHE A 87 3.71 -12.43 -8.11
C PHE A 87 3.59 -11.90 -9.55
N ASP A 88 3.49 -12.77 -10.58
CA ASP A 88 3.39 -12.38 -11.99
C ASP A 88 2.23 -11.42 -12.26
N ALA A 89 1.03 -11.77 -11.81
CA ALA A 89 -0.17 -10.98 -12.07
C ALA A 89 -0.12 -9.57 -11.44
N ALA A 90 0.43 -9.44 -10.24
CA ALA A 90 0.56 -8.15 -9.57
C ALA A 90 1.58 -7.26 -10.28
N TRP A 91 2.71 -7.83 -10.70
CA TRP A 91 3.75 -7.12 -11.44
C TRP A 91 3.26 -6.64 -12.80
N GLN A 92 2.63 -7.51 -13.59
CA GLN A 92 2.04 -7.14 -14.86
C GLN A 92 1.02 -6.01 -14.72
N ARG A 93 0.18 -6.07 -13.67
CA ARG A 93 -0.78 -5.00 -13.38
C ARG A 93 -0.10 -3.68 -13.08
N ILE A 94 1.02 -3.68 -12.35
CA ILE A 94 1.79 -2.48 -12.06
C ILE A 94 2.37 -1.89 -13.36
N TYR A 95 3.09 -2.67 -14.14
CA TYR A 95 3.89 -2.14 -15.26
C TYR A 95 3.09 -1.98 -16.55
N SER A 96 2.53 -3.06 -17.08
CA SER A 96 1.80 -3.02 -18.35
C SER A 96 0.38 -2.48 -18.21
N GLY A 97 -0.26 -2.71 -17.05
CA GLY A 97 -1.62 -2.24 -16.79
C GLY A 97 -1.68 -0.77 -16.37
N LEU A 98 -0.88 -0.37 -15.38
CA LEU A 98 -1.02 0.95 -14.74
C LEU A 98 0.08 1.93 -15.13
N TYR A 99 1.34 1.57 -14.98
CA TYR A 99 2.44 2.53 -15.16
C TYR A 99 2.49 3.08 -16.59
N LYS A 100 2.33 2.21 -17.59
CA LYS A 100 2.22 2.63 -19.00
C LYS A 100 1.08 3.64 -19.19
N ASN A 101 -0.11 3.35 -18.66
CA ASN A 101 -1.27 4.23 -18.76
C ASN A 101 -1.08 5.54 -17.99
N MET A 102 -0.40 5.54 -16.85
CA MET A 102 -0.05 6.75 -16.11
C MET A 102 0.89 7.66 -16.92
N LYS A 103 1.88 7.10 -17.64
CA LYS A 103 2.76 7.88 -18.54
C LYS A 103 1.93 8.53 -19.64
N ILE A 104 1.10 7.76 -20.35
CA ILE A 104 0.24 8.25 -21.42
C ILE A 104 -0.71 9.36 -20.91
N LEU A 105 -1.36 9.15 -19.76
CA LEU A 105 -2.28 10.15 -19.20
C LEU A 105 -1.55 11.44 -18.81
N LYS A 106 -0.34 11.34 -18.25
CA LYS A 106 0.48 12.54 -17.94
C LYS A 106 0.81 13.31 -19.21
N GLU A 107 1.24 12.66 -20.28
CA GLU A 107 1.55 13.28 -21.59
C GLU A 107 0.31 13.98 -22.18
N LYS A 108 -0.83 13.28 -22.25
CA LYS A 108 -2.11 13.87 -22.69
C LYS A 108 -2.52 15.09 -21.87
N SER A 109 -2.39 14.99 -20.55
CA SER A 109 -2.76 16.08 -19.63
C SER A 109 -1.82 17.28 -19.76
N GLN A 110 -0.53 17.04 -19.99
CA GLN A 110 0.46 18.10 -20.26
C GLN A 110 0.16 18.82 -21.58
N ALA A 111 -0.19 18.07 -22.64
CA ALA A 111 -0.51 18.64 -23.95
C ALA A 111 -1.68 19.63 -23.91
N ILE A 112 -2.65 19.41 -23.03
CA ILE A 112 -3.81 20.31 -22.81
C ILE A 112 -3.63 21.24 -21.61
N ASN A 113 -2.43 21.32 -21.03
CA ASN A 113 -2.07 22.13 -19.87
C ASN A 113 -2.95 21.85 -18.62
N ASN A 114 -3.43 20.61 -18.43
CA ASN A 114 -4.17 20.19 -17.24
C ASN A 114 -3.22 19.75 -16.13
N LYS A 115 -2.59 20.72 -15.47
CA LYS A 115 -1.57 20.46 -14.44
C LYS A 115 -2.12 19.71 -13.22
N ARG A 116 -3.37 19.98 -12.82
CA ARG A 116 -3.96 19.26 -11.66
C ARG A 116 -4.13 17.79 -11.92
N MET A 117 -4.54 17.38 -13.12
CA MET A 117 -4.62 15.96 -13.48
C MET A 117 -3.23 15.31 -13.48
N VAL A 118 -2.19 16.01 -14.01
CA VAL A 118 -0.80 15.55 -13.89
C VAL A 118 -0.43 15.31 -12.43
N GLY A 119 -0.75 16.25 -11.53
CA GLY A 119 -0.49 16.14 -10.09
C GLY A 119 -1.16 14.94 -9.45
N VAL A 120 -2.43 14.66 -9.76
CA VAL A 120 -3.16 13.48 -9.27
C VAL A 120 -2.47 12.19 -9.73
N VAL A 121 -2.14 12.09 -11.03
CA VAL A 121 -1.46 10.91 -11.57
C VAL A 121 -0.09 10.69 -10.92
N GLN A 122 0.64 11.78 -10.64
CA GLN A 122 1.92 11.71 -9.93
C GLN A 122 1.78 11.17 -8.49
N VAL A 123 0.71 11.53 -7.77
CA VAL A 123 0.42 10.96 -6.43
C VAL A 123 0.10 9.47 -6.53
N LEU A 124 -0.71 9.06 -7.51
CA LEU A 124 -1.03 7.65 -7.74
C LEU A 124 0.20 6.83 -8.15
N GLU A 125 1.05 7.39 -9.01
CA GLU A 125 2.33 6.78 -9.40
C GLU A 125 3.25 6.59 -8.20
N ALA A 126 3.40 7.61 -7.35
CA ALA A 126 4.19 7.54 -6.14
C ALA A 126 3.66 6.47 -5.17
N ASN A 127 2.34 6.37 -5.00
CA ASN A 127 1.73 5.35 -4.16
C ASN A 127 1.99 3.94 -4.70
N MET A 128 1.84 3.73 -6.00
CA MET A 128 2.06 2.43 -6.64
C MET A 128 3.55 2.02 -6.64
N MET A 129 4.45 2.90 -7.07
CA MET A 129 5.88 2.59 -7.16
C MET A 129 6.53 2.50 -5.78
N GLY A 130 6.06 3.29 -4.81
CA GLY A 130 6.47 3.17 -3.42
C GLY A 130 6.09 1.82 -2.81
N THR A 131 4.89 1.32 -3.11
CA THR A 131 4.47 -0.03 -2.74
C THR A 131 5.33 -1.08 -3.43
N ALA A 132 5.55 -0.97 -4.74
CA ALA A 132 6.38 -1.91 -5.48
C ALA A 132 7.81 -2.00 -4.89
N THR A 133 8.50 -0.87 -4.76
CA THR A 133 9.87 -0.88 -4.23
C THR A 133 9.91 -1.35 -2.77
N SER A 134 8.88 -1.06 -1.96
CA SER A 134 8.83 -1.56 -0.59
C SER A 134 8.79 -3.08 -0.51
N LEU A 135 8.09 -3.74 -1.44
CA LEU A 135 7.89 -5.19 -1.45
C LEU A 135 9.04 -5.94 -2.14
N TRP A 136 9.53 -5.45 -3.28
CA TRP A 136 10.54 -6.13 -4.09
C TRP A 136 11.97 -5.61 -3.91
N GLY A 137 12.16 -4.41 -3.38
CA GLY A 137 13.47 -3.76 -3.29
C GLY A 137 13.82 -2.98 -4.55
N ASP A 138 14.91 -3.31 -5.23
CA ASP A 138 15.26 -2.72 -6.53
C ASP A 138 14.17 -3.08 -7.55
N ILE A 139 13.75 -2.12 -8.39
CA ILE A 139 12.69 -2.32 -9.39
C ILE A 139 12.98 -1.52 -10.68
N PRO A 140 12.52 -1.94 -11.85
CA PRO A 140 12.54 -1.09 -13.04
C PRO A 140 11.63 0.14 -12.81
N TYR A 141 12.17 1.34 -12.97
CA TYR A 141 11.38 2.56 -12.85
C TYR A 141 11.77 3.63 -13.88
N SER A 142 13.07 3.97 -13.97
CA SER A 142 13.53 5.04 -14.86
C SER A 142 13.29 4.72 -16.35
N GLU A 143 13.52 3.47 -16.75
CA GLU A 143 13.40 2.98 -18.12
C GLU A 143 12.10 2.20 -18.38
N ALA A 144 11.36 1.88 -17.33
CA ALA A 144 10.15 1.08 -17.43
C ALA A 144 9.05 1.75 -18.27
N ALA A 145 8.31 0.94 -19.02
CA ALA A 145 7.26 1.37 -19.94
C ALA A 145 7.74 2.43 -20.95
N ASP A 146 8.99 2.32 -21.40
CA ASP A 146 9.56 3.07 -22.53
C ASP A 146 10.02 2.06 -23.60
N GLU A 147 9.46 2.17 -24.80
CA GLU A 147 9.68 1.21 -25.89
C GLU A 147 11.14 1.20 -26.42
N LYS A 148 11.95 2.17 -26.00
CA LYS A 148 13.40 2.21 -26.30
C LYS A 148 14.17 1.16 -25.51
N PHE A 149 13.63 0.66 -24.41
CA PHE A 149 14.29 -0.26 -23.50
C PHE A 149 13.55 -1.61 -23.48
N SER A 150 14.06 -2.59 -24.22
CA SER A 150 13.52 -3.96 -24.19
C SER A 150 13.85 -4.70 -22.89
N ASN A 151 14.93 -4.32 -22.22
CA ASN A 151 15.38 -4.86 -20.94
C ASN A 151 15.65 -3.71 -19.97
N PRO A 152 14.59 -3.08 -19.38
CA PRO A 152 14.78 -1.95 -18.48
C PRO A 152 15.61 -2.34 -17.26
N THR A 153 16.52 -1.47 -16.88
CA THR A 153 17.39 -1.66 -15.71
C THR A 153 16.63 -1.55 -14.41
N PHE A 154 17.11 -2.26 -13.39
CA PHE A 154 16.57 -2.17 -12.03
C PHE A 154 17.20 -0.99 -11.28
N ASP A 155 16.42 0.05 -11.04
CA ASP A 155 16.83 1.16 -10.20
C ASP A 155 17.01 0.70 -8.75
N LYS A 156 18.06 1.21 -8.09
CA LYS A 156 18.32 0.91 -6.68
C LYS A 156 17.19 1.42 -5.80
N GLN A 157 16.75 0.63 -4.83
CA GLN A 157 15.64 0.95 -3.95
C GLN A 157 15.74 2.36 -3.33
N VAL A 158 16.92 2.76 -2.88
CA VAL A 158 17.16 4.11 -2.33
C VAL A 158 16.92 5.20 -3.39
N GLN A 159 17.37 4.97 -4.63
CA GLN A 159 17.14 5.92 -5.74
C GLN A 159 15.66 6.00 -6.12
N VAL A 160 14.93 4.86 -6.09
CA VAL A 160 13.49 4.84 -6.30
C VAL A 160 12.78 5.72 -5.26
N TYR A 161 13.11 5.58 -3.97
CA TYR A 161 12.53 6.44 -2.93
C TYR A 161 12.89 7.93 -3.12
N GLN A 162 14.12 8.26 -3.48
CA GLN A 162 14.51 9.64 -3.80
C GLN A 162 13.69 10.22 -4.96
N ARG A 163 13.51 9.43 -6.02
CA ARG A 163 12.71 9.83 -7.18
C ARG A 163 11.23 10.01 -6.82
N ILE A 164 10.68 9.16 -5.96
CA ILE A 164 9.31 9.29 -5.45
C ILE A 164 9.15 10.58 -4.63
N GLN A 165 10.12 10.96 -3.81
CA GLN A 165 10.08 12.24 -3.08
C GLN A 165 10.01 13.43 -4.03
N THR A 166 10.88 13.45 -5.05
CA THR A 166 10.87 14.50 -6.09
C THR A 166 9.56 14.51 -6.90
N LEU A 167 9.01 13.33 -7.21
CA LEU A 167 7.74 13.20 -7.91
C LEU A 167 6.58 13.80 -7.09
N LEU A 168 6.55 13.54 -5.78
CA LEU A 168 5.54 14.08 -4.87
C LEU A 168 5.68 15.60 -4.67
N ASP A 169 6.91 16.13 -4.66
CA ASP A 169 7.12 17.59 -4.67
C ASP A 169 6.55 18.23 -5.94
N SER A 170 6.81 17.63 -7.10
CA SER A 170 6.24 18.08 -8.37
C SER A 170 4.71 17.95 -8.38
N ALA A 171 4.18 16.87 -7.79
CA ALA A 171 2.73 16.67 -7.66
C ALA A 171 2.08 17.80 -6.86
N ILE A 172 2.64 18.17 -5.71
CA ILE A 172 2.12 19.24 -4.84
C ILE A 172 2.08 20.58 -5.61
N VAL A 173 3.11 20.90 -6.38
CA VAL A 173 3.14 22.11 -7.22
C VAL A 173 2.05 22.04 -8.29
N ASN A 174 1.91 20.92 -8.99
CA ASN A 174 0.91 20.73 -10.04
C ASN A 174 -0.52 20.80 -9.50
N LEU A 175 -0.80 20.20 -8.35
CA LEU A 175 -2.10 20.21 -7.67
C LEU A 175 -2.51 21.64 -7.25
N GLY A 176 -1.55 22.48 -6.87
CA GLY A 176 -1.77 23.89 -6.54
C GLY A 176 -1.98 24.81 -7.76
N SER A 177 -1.87 24.31 -8.99
CA SER A 177 -1.97 25.12 -10.21
C SER A 177 -3.38 25.65 -10.44
N THR A 178 -3.47 26.85 -11.01
CA THR A 178 -4.72 27.43 -11.53
C THR A 178 -5.04 26.95 -12.95
N SER A 179 -4.09 26.33 -13.64
CA SER A 179 -4.27 25.78 -15.00
C SER A 179 -4.76 24.34 -14.90
N PHE A 180 -6.05 24.14 -15.19
CA PHE A 180 -6.67 22.80 -15.19
C PHE A 180 -7.95 22.78 -16.03
N ILE A 181 -8.33 21.56 -16.45
CA ILE A 181 -9.65 21.22 -16.97
C ILE A 181 -10.32 20.38 -15.89
N ASP A 182 -11.59 20.60 -15.65
CA ASP A 182 -12.33 19.90 -14.60
C ASP A 182 -12.42 18.39 -14.88
N PHE A 183 -12.17 17.58 -13.84
CA PHE A 183 -12.28 16.12 -13.83
C PHE A 183 -12.90 15.60 -12.53
N ALA A 184 -13.62 16.46 -11.82
CA ALA A 184 -14.21 16.12 -10.52
C ALA A 184 -15.11 14.88 -10.58
N ALA A 185 -15.85 14.70 -11.67
CA ALA A 185 -16.72 13.53 -11.86
C ALA A 185 -15.95 12.20 -12.03
N GLN A 186 -14.69 12.24 -12.46
CA GLN A 186 -13.84 11.06 -12.66
C GLN A 186 -12.94 10.77 -11.47
N ASP A 187 -12.75 11.74 -10.58
CA ASP A 187 -12.01 11.56 -9.34
C ASP A 187 -12.87 10.85 -8.29
N ILE A 188 -12.80 9.52 -8.30
CA ILE A 188 -13.59 8.65 -7.40
C ILE A 188 -13.17 8.76 -5.93
N HIS A 189 -12.05 9.40 -5.62
CA HIS A 189 -11.54 9.51 -4.25
C HIS A 189 -11.96 10.83 -3.60
N PHE A 190 -11.81 11.94 -4.29
CA PHE A 190 -11.95 13.26 -3.70
C PHE A 190 -12.83 14.24 -4.49
N ALA A 191 -13.42 13.79 -5.60
CA ALA A 191 -14.27 14.62 -6.47
C ALA A 191 -13.59 15.95 -6.83
N GLY A 192 -12.31 15.90 -7.21
CA GLY A 192 -11.54 17.08 -7.62
C GLY A 192 -11.06 17.97 -6.48
N ASN A 193 -11.08 17.55 -5.23
CA ASN A 193 -10.58 18.34 -4.11
C ASN A 193 -9.04 18.27 -4.01
N MET A 194 -8.38 19.30 -4.54
CA MET A 194 -6.92 19.35 -4.58
C MET A 194 -6.26 19.46 -3.20
N THR A 195 -6.91 20.08 -2.21
CA THR A 195 -6.38 20.14 -0.83
C THR A 195 -6.23 18.74 -0.25
N LYS A 196 -7.18 17.85 -0.48
CA LYS A 196 -7.10 16.45 -0.03
C LYS A 196 -5.97 15.70 -0.74
N TRP A 197 -5.80 15.91 -2.05
CA TRP A 197 -4.69 15.35 -2.81
C TRP A 197 -3.32 15.84 -2.32
N ILE A 198 -3.18 17.14 -2.02
CA ILE A 198 -1.94 17.73 -1.47
C ILE A 198 -1.63 17.13 -0.09
N GLN A 199 -2.63 16.97 0.77
CA GLN A 199 -2.44 16.33 2.08
C GLN A 199 -2.05 14.85 1.94
N THR A 200 -2.68 14.13 1.02
CA THR A 200 -2.32 12.74 0.68
C THR A 200 -0.87 12.66 0.21
N ALA A 201 -0.44 13.53 -0.70
CA ALA A 201 0.94 13.59 -1.19
C ALA A 201 1.93 13.79 -0.03
N ASN A 202 1.65 14.70 0.90
CA ASN A 202 2.52 14.94 2.05
C ASN A 202 2.55 13.75 3.03
N THR A 203 1.43 13.06 3.27
CA THR A 203 1.44 11.85 4.10
C THR A 203 2.19 10.71 3.42
N LEU A 204 2.10 10.55 2.09
CA LEU A 204 2.92 9.60 1.33
C LEU A 204 4.40 9.94 1.41
N LYS A 205 4.79 11.23 1.31
CA LYS A 205 6.17 11.67 1.56
C LYS A 205 6.64 11.22 2.94
N ALA A 206 5.83 11.46 3.97
CA ALA A 206 6.13 11.05 5.33
C ALA A 206 6.27 9.53 5.46
N ARG A 207 5.36 8.73 4.89
CA ARG A 207 5.42 7.27 4.84
C ARG A 207 6.75 6.79 4.26
N TYR A 208 7.16 7.32 3.12
CA TYR A 208 8.38 6.87 2.45
C TYR A 208 9.65 7.34 3.14
N TYR A 209 9.63 8.47 3.83
CA TYR A 209 10.71 8.85 4.75
C TYR A 209 10.78 7.89 5.95
N MET A 210 9.63 7.43 6.50
CA MET A 210 9.62 6.39 7.54
C MET A 210 10.26 5.08 7.04
N HIS A 211 9.97 4.66 5.79
CA HIS A 211 10.55 3.45 5.21
C HIS A 211 12.07 3.48 5.20
N VAL A 212 12.67 4.62 4.87
CA VAL A 212 14.13 4.80 4.85
C VAL A 212 14.70 5.31 6.18
N ARG A 213 13.90 5.40 7.23
CA ARG A 213 14.26 5.86 8.59
C ARG A 213 14.75 7.30 8.66
N ASP A 214 14.36 8.13 7.71
CA ASP A 214 14.59 9.58 7.74
C ASP A 214 13.49 10.27 8.55
N TYR A 215 13.55 10.10 9.87
CA TYR A 215 12.52 10.59 10.79
C TYR A 215 12.38 12.12 10.81
N PRO A 216 13.45 12.93 10.68
CA PRO A 216 13.32 14.39 10.60
C PRO A 216 12.46 14.81 9.40
N ASN A 217 12.73 14.28 8.21
CA ASN A 217 11.95 14.62 7.01
C ASN A 217 10.55 14.01 7.05
N ALA A 218 10.37 12.82 7.67
CA ALA A 218 9.05 12.25 7.92
C ALA A 218 8.18 13.17 8.78
N LEU A 219 8.75 13.75 9.86
CA LEU A 219 8.07 14.70 10.72
C LEU A 219 7.64 15.96 9.96
N LEU A 220 8.55 16.57 9.21
CA LEU A 220 8.27 17.78 8.42
C LEU A 220 7.16 17.56 7.36
N ALA A 221 7.17 16.41 6.71
CA ALA A 221 6.15 16.05 5.73
C ALA A 221 4.79 15.76 6.39
N ALA A 222 4.77 14.98 7.49
CA ALA A 222 3.55 14.64 8.20
C ALA A 222 2.83 15.86 8.81
N GLN A 223 3.56 16.91 9.19
CA GLN A 223 2.96 18.17 9.64
C GLN A 223 2.10 18.86 8.57
N LYS A 224 2.31 18.53 7.28
CA LYS A 224 1.53 19.02 6.13
C LYS A 224 0.59 17.94 5.57
N GLY A 225 0.57 16.78 6.20
CA GLY A 225 -0.20 15.62 5.77
C GLY A 225 -1.69 15.71 6.08
N ILE A 226 -2.37 14.58 5.97
CA ILE A 226 -3.80 14.47 6.25
C ILE A 226 -4.06 14.90 7.69
N SER A 227 -4.90 15.94 7.86
CA SER A 227 -5.12 16.62 9.15
C SER A 227 -6.47 16.30 9.79
N VAL A 228 -7.38 15.67 9.06
CA VAL A 228 -8.71 15.25 9.53
C VAL A 228 -9.15 13.98 8.81
N GLN A 229 -9.98 13.17 9.46
CA GLN A 229 -10.49 11.91 8.91
C GLN A 229 -11.24 12.09 7.56
N ALA A 230 -11.98 13.18 7.40
CA ALA A 230 -12.72 13.46 6.16
C ALA A 230 -11.83 13.65 4.92
N ASN A 231 -10.51 13.75 5.11
CA ASN A 231 -9.52 13.87 4.06
C ASN A 231 -8.74 12.56 3.83
N ASN A 232 -9.16 11.46 4.45
CA ASN A 232 -8.56 10.15 4.23
C ASN A 232 -8.61 9.77 2.74
N PHE A 233 -7.52 9.26 2.23
CA PHE A 233 -7.46 8.62 0.92
C PHE A 233 -7.92 7.17 1.07
N MET A 234 -9.13 6.91 0.63
CA MET A 234 -9.82 5.62 0.75
C MET A 234 -10.09 5.03 -0.62
N ALA A 235 -10.09 3.70 -0.73
CA ALA A 235 -10.67 2.99 -1.85
C ALA A 235 -12.21 2.92 -1.64
N PRO A 236 -13.01 3.64 -2.42
CA PRO A 236 -14.47 3.59 -2.28
C PRO A 236 -15.03 2.28 -2.84
N HIS A 237 -15.99 1.69 -2.13
CA HIS A 237 -16.69 0.49 -2.54
C HIS A 237 -18.20 0.66 -2.41
N ASN A 238 -18.96 -0.14 -3.16
CA ASN A 238 -20.42 -0.18 -3.09
C ASN A 238 -20.93 -1.58 -3.43
N ALA A 239 -22.23 -1.81 -3.23
CA ALA A 239 -22.88 -3.10 -3.46
C ALA A 239 -23.55 -3.23 -4.84
N THR A 240 -23.32 -2.30 -5.77
CA THR A 240 -24.04 -2.24 -7.05
C THR A 240 -23.61 -3.35 -8.01
N SER A 241 -22.32 -3.65 -8.07
CA SER A 241 -21.78 -4.71 -8.93
C SER A 241 -20.57 -5.35 -8.30
N ARG A 242 -20.26 -6.59 -8.70
CA ARG A 242 -19.10 -7.33 -8.20
C ARG A 242 -17.77 -6.55 -8.37
N GLY A 243 -17.60 -5.83 -9.46
CA GLY A 243 -16.39 -5.02 -9.70
C GLY A 243 -16.24 -3.82 -8.77
N ALA A 244 -17.28 -3.46 -8.02
CA ALA A 244 -17.26 -2.35 -7.07
C ALA A 244 -17.21 -2.80 -5.59
N PHE A 245 -17.20 -4.12 -5.33
CA PHE A 245 -17.10 -4.65 -3.97
C PHE A 245 -15.72 -4.45 -3.38
N ASN A 246 -15.66 -4.32 -2.06
CA ASN A 246 -14.42 -4.43 -1.30
C ASN A 246 -13.69 -5.73 -1.69
N LEU A 247 -12.41 -5.64 -2.03
CA LEU A 247 -11.67 -6.77 -2.60
C LEU A 247 -11.42 -7.90 -1.59
N TYR A 248 -11.35 -7.59 -0.30
CA TYR A 248 -11.35 -8.62 0.74
C TYR A 248 -12.70 -9.31 0.84
N PHE A 249 -13.82 -8.56 0.81
CA PHE A 249 -15.15 -9.17 0.78
C PHE A 249 -15.29 -10.10 -0.41
N GLN A 250 -14.94 -9.63 -1.60
CA GLN A 250 -15.03 -10.44 -2.82
C GLN A 250 -14.22 -11.74 -2.66
N PHE A 251 -13.01 -11.64 -2.14
CA PHE A 251 -12.18 -12.82 -1.92
C PHE A 251 -12.74 -13.75 -0.84
N LEU A 252 -13.04 -13.23 0.35
CA LEU A 252 -13.42 -14.01 1.52
C LEU A 252 -14.81 -14.64 1.41
N SER A 253 -15.74 -13.94 0.73
CA SER A 253 -17.14 -14.35 0.67
C SER A 253 -17.52 -15.05 -0.65
N LEU A 254 -16.92 -14.66 -1.77
CA LEU A 254 -17.37 -15.08 -3.10
C LEU A 254 -16.36 -15.95 -3.84
N ASP A 255 -15.08 -15.53 -3.90
CA ASP A 255 -14.10 -16.18 -4.77
C ASP A 255 -13.45 -17.38 -4.10
N ARG A 256 -13.09 -17.24 -2.81
CA ARG A 256 -12.30 -18.20 -2.06
C ARG A 256 -12.77 -18.29 -0.60
N PRO A 257 -14.03 -18.67 -0.34
CA PRO A 257 -14.54 -18.84 1.02
C PRO A 257 -13.67 -19.81 1.82
N ASN A 258 -13.36 -19.44 3.07
CA ASN A 258 -12.55 -20.25 4.00
C ASN A 258 -11.08 -20.48 3.59
N TRP A 259 -10.54 -19.75 2.62
CA TRP A 259 -9.11 -19.87 2.29
C TRP A 259 -8.22 -19.07 3.25
N ILE A 260 -8.76 -17.99 3.82
CA ILE A 260 -8.13 -17.15 4.83
C ILE A 260 -9.06 -17.07 6.04
N ASP A 261 -8.49 -17.19 7.23
CA ASP A 261 -9.14 -16.94 8.52
C ASP A 261 -8.20 -16.15 9.47
N ALA A 262 -8.55 -16.01 10.76
CA ALA A 262 -7.73 -15.34 11.76
C ALA A 262 -7.30 -16.24 12.93
N THR A 263 -7.56 -17.55 12.84
CA THR A 263 -7.34 -18.50 13.93
C THR A 263 -5.91 -18.51 14.42
N GLY A 264 -5.69 -18.17 15.70
CA GLY A 264 -4.38 -18.20 16.34
C GLY A 264 -3.44 -17.05 15.95
N MET A 265 -3.88 -16.13 15.09
CA MET A 265 -3.01 -15.06 14.60
C MET A 265 -2.73 -14.00 15.68
N TYR A 266 -1.57 -13.38 15.57
CA TYR A 266 -1.14 -12.36 16.54
C TYR A 266 -2.10 -11.16 16.55
N GLY A 267 -2.51 -10.66 15.39
CA GLY A 267 -3.37 -9.49 15.28
C GLY A 267 -4.72 -9.66 15.98
N VAL A 268 -5.41 -10.79 15.78
CA VAL A 268 -6.68 -11.05 16.46
C VAL A 268 -6.50 -11.20 17.97
N ASN A 269 -5.45 -11.88 18.41
CA ASN A 269 -5.20 -12.10 19.84
C ASN A 269 -4.78 -10.83 20.59
N LEU A 270 -4.11 -9.91 19.91
CA LEU A 270 -3.62 -8.66 20.48
C LEU A 270 -4.77 -7.73 20.94
N ILE A 271 -5.86 -7.70 20.20
CA ILE A 271 -7.03 -6.83 20.50
C ILE A 271 -8.27 -7.60 20.96
N ASN A 272 -8.20 -8.94 21.07
CA ASN A 272 -9.29 -9.76 21.60
C ASN A 272 -9.38 -9.58 23.11
N PRO A 273 -10.48 -9.03 23.68
CA PRO A 273 -10.61 -8.79 25.12
C PRO A 273 -10.52 -10.03 26.01
N THR A 274 -10.69 -11.23 25.44
CA THR A 274 -10.55 -12.51 26.16
C THR A 274 -9.29 -13.26 25.76
N GLY A 275 -8.45 -12.66 24.91
CA GLY A 275 -7.20 -13.25 24.43
C GLY A 275 -6.09 -13.17 25.47
N THR A 276 -5.18 -14.13 25.45
CA THR A 276 -4.02 -14.18 26.35
C THR A 276 -2.95 -13.13 26.06
N ARG A 277 -3.06 -12.43 24.94
CA ARG A 277 -2.15 -11.35 24.49
C ARG A 277 -2.84 -10.01 24.41
N TYR A 278 -3.97 -9.86 25.10
CA TYR A 278 -4.76 -8.62 25.04
C TYR A 278 -3.95 -7.42 25.51
N ARG A 279 -3.80 -6.43 24.63
CA ARG A 279 -3.07 -5.18 24.90
C ARG A 279 -3.87 -4.17 25.72
N GLY A 280 -5.16 -4.38 25.90
CA GLY A 280 -6.01 -3.48 26.69
C GLY A 280 -5.57 -3.42 28.14
N ASN A 281 -5.74 -2.24 28.73
CA ASN A 281 -5.37 -1.93 30.10
C ASN A 281 -6.38 -0.96 30.73
N THR A 282 -6.08 -0.39 31.88
CA THR A 282 -7.00 0.56 32.58
C THR A 282 -7.31 1.81 31.74
N LYS A 283 -6.49 2.16 30.75
CA LYS A 283 -6.66 3.32 29.87
C LYS A 283 -7.01 2.95 28.43
N THR A 284 -7.04 1.67 28.07
CA THR A 284 -7.26 1.21 26.70
C THR A 284 -8.23 0.04 26.65
N ILE A 285 -9.34 0.18 25.89
CA ILE A 285 -10.32 -0.87 25.64
C ILE A 285 -10.48 -1.05 24.13
N GLU A 286 -10.19 -2.26 23.64
CA GLU A 286 -10.10 -2.58 22.22
C GLU A 286 -11.32 -3.34 21.66
N ARG A 287 -12.35 -3.59 22.46
CA ARG A 287 -13.47 -4.44 22.03
C ARG A 287 -14.17 -3.95 20.76
N ALA A 288 -14.35 -2.63 20.60
CA ALA A 288 -14.98 -2.06 19.40
C ALA A 288 -14.11 -2.29 18.18
N ARG A 289 -12.78 -2.08 18.28
CA ARG A 289 -11.83 -2.29 17.20
C ARG A 289 -11.71 -3.79 16.84
N TRP A 290 -11.71 -4.66 17.86
CA TRP A 290 -11.75 -6.10 17.66
C TRP A 290 -13.01 -6.54 16.91
N ASN A 291 -14.19 -6.11 17.35
CA ASN A 291 -15.44 -6.44 16.68
C ASN A 291 -15.50 -5.93 15.23
N TYR A 292 -14.86 -4.79 14.95
CA TYR A 292 -14.83 -4.19 13.63
C TYR A 292 -13.92 -4.95 12.66
N TYR A 293 -12.72 -5.36 13.11
CA TYR A 293 -11.77 -6.09 12.28
C TYR A 293 -12.03 -7.60 12.25
N TYR A 294 -12.47 -8.17 13.37
CA TYR A 294 -12.70 -9.59 13.56
C TYR A 294 -14.05 -9.83 14.22
N ASN A 295 -14.88 -10.71 13.67
CA ASN A 295 -16.18 -11.00 14.28
C ASN A 295 -16.12 -12.16 15.30
N SER A 296 -14.96 -12.81 15.40
CA SER A 296 -14.65 -13.87 16.36
C SER A 296 -13.13 -14.05 16.49
N ALA A 297 -12.69 -14.92 17.39
CA ALA A 297 -11.27 -15.29 17.52
C ALA A 297 -10.71 -16.04 16.30
N THR A 298 -11.57 -16.43 15.38
CA THR A 298 -11.19 -17.24 14.21
C THR A 298 -11.46 -16.56 12.88
N ASN A 299 -12.30 -15.53 12.83
CA ASN A 299 -12.75 -14.94 11.55
C ASN A 299 -12.49 -13.45 11.46
N VAL A 300 -12.11 -13.01 10.29
CA VAL A 300 -12.13 -11.59 9.91
C VAL A 300 -13.57 -11.12 9.67
N ASN A 301 -13.86 -9.86 9.94
CA ASN A 301 -15.21 -9.33 9.84
C ASN A 301 -15.51 -8.79 8.44
N PHE A 302 -16.10 -9.62 7.59
CA PHE A 302 -16.62 -9.24 6.27
C PHE A 302 -18.16 -9.13 6.24
N THR A 303 -18.80 -8.99 7.41
CA THR A 303 -20.24 -8.64 7.48
C THR A 303 -20.49 -7.22 6.97
N VAL A 304 -21.75 -6.85 6.76
CA VAL A 304 -22.13 -5.57 6.14
C VAL A 304 -21.53 -4.34 6.84
N ASN A 305 -21.32 -4.38 8.15
CA ASN A 305 -20.75 -3.30 8.94
C ASN A 305 -19.29 -3.56 9.36
N GLY A 306 -18.71 -4.69 8.96
CA GLY A 306 -17.32 -5.04 9.27
C GLY A 306 -16.32 -4.29 8.43
N PHE A 307 -15.06 -4.29 8.85
CA PHE A 307 -13.96 -3.62 8.15
C PHE A 307 -13.75 -4.14 6.72
N PHE A 308 -14.00 -5.43 6.50
CA PHE A 308 -13.93 -6.08 5.21
C PHE A 308 -15.32 -6.30 4.58
N GLY A 309 -16.33 -5.52 4.98
CA GLY A 309 -17.70 -5.62 4.48
C GLY A 309 -17.82 -5.17 3.03
N GLN A 310 -18.84 -5.68 2.31
CA GLN A 310 -19.03 -5.53 0.87
C GLN A 310 -18.87 -4.09 0.34
N SER A 311 -19.42 -3.11 1.06
CA SER A 311 -19.40 -1.68 0.69
C SER A 311 -18.49 -0.85 1.59
N THR A 312 -17.71 -1.50 2.46
CA THR A 312 -16.81 -0.77 3.36
C THR A 312 -15.63 -0.24 2.58
N ALA A 313 -15.42 1.07 2.62
CA ALA A 313 -14.27 1.70 1.99
C ALA A 313 -12.98 1.23 2.67
N PHE A 314 -11.95 0.89 1.85
CA PHE A 314 -10.68 0.40 2.36
C PHE A 314 -9.65 1.53 2.51
N PRO A 315 -8.89 1.61 3.62
CA PRO A 315 -7.91 2.67 3.83
C PRO A 315 -6.67 2.51 2.95
N LEU A 316 -6.26 3.57 2.27
CA LEU A 316 -5.04 3.64 1.47
C LEU A 316 -3.99 4.51 2.16
N VAL A 317 -4.35 5.75 2.54
CA VAL A 317 -3.53 6.68 3.32
C VAL A 317 -4.45 7.45 4.25
N THR A 318 -4.18 7.45 5.56
CA THR A 318 -5.18 7.93 6.52
C THR A 318 -4.64 8.98 7.50
N PHE A 319 -5.57 9.69 8.12
CA PHE A 319 -5.28 10.58 9.24
C PHE A 319 -4.69 9.83 10.44
N ALA A 320 -5.20 8.63 10.74
CA ALA A 320 -4.65 7.76 11.79
C ALA A 320 -3.17 7.45 11.55
N GLU A 321 -2.83 7.06 10.32
CA GLU A 321 -1.43 6.85 9.93
C GLU A 321 -0.59 8.10 10.10
N ASN A 322 -1.08 9.25 9.63
CA ASN A 322 -0.35 10.53 9.73
C ASN A 322 -0.08 10.92 11.19
N LEU A 323 -1.06 10.74 12.08
CA LEU A 323 -0.89 10.96 13.52
C LEU A 323 0.17 10.04 14.13
N LEU A 324 0.20 8.77 13.72
CA LEU A 324 1.18 7.81 14.21
C LEU A 324 2.57 8.02 13.62
N ILE A 325 2.70 8.52 12.38
CA ILE A 325 3.98 8.99 11.85
C ILE A 325 4.50 10.18 12.67
N LEU A 326 3.65 11.17 12.97
CA LEU A 326 4.01 12.29 13.83
C LEU A 326 4.49 11.81 15.21
N ALA A 327 3.78 10.86 15.83
CA ALA A 327 4.13 10.33 17.15
C ALA A 327 5.49 9.61 17.13
N GLU A 328 5.71 8.71 16.17
CA GLU A 328 6.97 7.96 16.09
C GLU A 328 8.13 8.87 15.71
N ALA A 329 7.99 9.67 14.66
CA ALA A 329 9.07 10.55 14.20
C ALA A 329 9.47 11.57 15.27
N GLU A 330 8.51 12.17 15.97
CA GLU A 330 8.82 13.13 17.05
C GLU A 330 9.43 12.44 18.27
N THR A 331 9.01 11.22 18.62
CA THR A 331 9.66 10.43 19.68
C THR A 331 11.13 10.16 19.36
N ARG A 332 11.42 9.84 18.10
CA ARG A 332 12.80 9.51 17.64
C ARG A 332 13.70 10.72 17.45
N THR A 333 13.13 11.89 17.14
CA THR A 333 13.92 13.12 16.83
C THR A 333 13.99 14.08 18.00
N THR A 334 12.89 14.27 18.73
CA THR A 334 12.74 15.28 19.80
C THR A 334 12.72 14.63 21.18
N GLY A 335 12.26 13.38 21.27
CA GLY A 335 12.27 12.59 22.49
C GLY A 335 10.90 12.38 23.14
N PHE A 336 10.93 11.82 24.35
CA PHE A 336 9.78 11.25 25.04
C PHE A 336 8.59 12.21 25.20
N THR A 337 8.80 13.41 25.75
CA THR A 337 7.72 14.35 26.09
C THR A 337 6.94 14.80 24.85
N ALA A 338 7.66 15.14 23.78
CA ALA A 338 7.05 15.55 22.52
C ALA A 338 6.31 14.38 21.87
N GLY A 339 6.92 13.20 21.82
CA GLY A 339 6.29 11.99 21.30
C GLY A 339 5.02 11.58 22.05
N LEU A 340 5.03 11.65 23.40
CA LEU A 340 3.86 11.37 24.23
C LEU A 340 2.70 12.34 23.93
N THR A 341 3.01 13.61 23.71
CA THR A 341 1.99 14.60 23.31
C THR A 341 1.34 14.20 21.98
N ARG A 342 2.12 13.75 20.99
CA ARG A 342 1.58 13.28 19.71
C ARG A 342 0.80 11.98 19.83
N LEU A 343 1.28 11.02 20.60
CA LEU A 343 0.52 9.79 20.86
C LEU A 343 -0.83 10.12 21.53
N ASN A 344 -0.87 11.03 22.47
CA ASN A 344 -2.12 11.46 23.09
C ASN A 344 -3.07 12.18 22.13
N THR A 345 -2.55 12.87 21.11
CA THR A 345 -3.38 13.41 20.00
C THR A 345 -4.02 12.27 19.20
N TYR A 346 -3.27 11.22 18.89
CA TYR A 346 -3.82 10.02 18.25
C TYR A 346 -4.87 9.34 19.16
N ARG A 347 -4.60 9.17 20.44
CA ARG A 347 -5.53 8.56 21.39
C ARG A 347 -6.84 9.37 21.54
N ALA A 348 -6.76 10.70 21.55
CA ALA A 348 -7.93 11.56 21.52
C ALA A 348 -8.78 11.34 20.26
N TYR A 349 -8.15 11.21 19.10
CA TYR A 349 -8.83 10.83 17.86
C TYR A 349 -9.48 9.44 17.96
N MET A 350 -8.76 8.44 18.46
CA MET A 350 -9.28 7.09 18.66
C MET A 350 -10.51 7.07 19.59
N ASN A 351 -10.50 7.91 20.63
CA ASN A 351 -11.59 8.01 21.60
C ASN A 351 -12.87 8.63 21.03
N THR A 352 -12.81 9.26 19.84
CA THR A 352 -14.01 9.69 19.10
C THR A 352 -14.78 8.54 18.47
N GLY A 353 -14.14 7.39 18.26
CA GLY A 353 -14.70 6.26 17.51
C GLY A 353 -14.91 6.51 16.02
N ALA A 354 -14.47 7.67 15.50
CA ALA A 354 -14.77 8.10 14.14
C ALA A 354 -14.19 7.19 13.03
N TYR A 355 -13.23 6.32 13.35
CA TYR A 355 -12.58 5.35 12.44
C TYR A 355 -13.29 3.98 12.40
N ILE A 356 -14.30 3.75 13.24
CA ILE A 356 -15.04 2.49 13.37
C ILE A 356 -16.49 2.72 12.93
N ASN A 357 -17.09 1.70 12.32
CA ASN A 357 -18.53 1.74 12.02
C ASN A 357 -19.33 1.87 13.33
N THR A 358 -20.30 2.79 13.34
CA THR A 358 -21.10 3.16 14.53
C THR A 358 -21.81 1.97 15.19
N THR A 359 -22.09 0.90 14.45
CA THR A 359 -22.66 -0.35 14.98
C THR A 359 -21.84 -0.94 16.14
N TYR A 360 -20.52 -0.73 16.15
CA TYR A 360 -19.61 -1.27 17.17
C TYR A 360 -19.30 -0.29 18.29
N LEU A 361 -19.73 0.98 18.19
CA LEU A 361 -19.47 2.04 19.17
C LEU A 361 -20.46 1.98 20.33
N THR A 362 -20.47 0.88 21.06
CA THR A 362 -21.27 0.73 22.28
C THR A 362 -20.49 1.26 23.49
N ALA A 363 -21.17 1.91 24.43
CA ALA A 363 -20.56 2.40 25.67
C ALA A 363 -19.81 1.25 26.39
N GLY A 364 -18.58 1.52 26.80
CA GLY A 364 -17.69 0.54 27.44
C GLY A 364 -16.94 -0.40 26.46
N ASN A 365 -17.18 -0.32 25.15
CA ASN A 365 -16.48 -1.15 24.17
C ASN A 365 -15.20 -0.52 23.61
N PHE A 366 -14.99 0.76 23.84
CA PHE A 366 -13.76 1.46 23.45
C PHE A 366 -13.39 2.52 24.48
N LYS A 367 -12.09 2.73 24.64
CA LYS A 367 -11.51 3.70 25.55
C LYS A 367 -10.06 3.95 25.15
N TYR A 368 -9.67 5.19 25.03
CA TYR A 368 -8.30 5.60 24.75
C TYR A 368 -7.98 6.85 25.58
N ASP A 369 -7.90 6.68 26.92
CA ASP A 369 -7.55 7.76 27.82
C ASP A 369 -6.11 8.22 27.58
N PRO A 370 -5.78 9.51 27.80
CA PRO A 370 -4.43 10.00 27.61
C PRO A 370 -3.45 9.30 28.57
N TYR A 371 -2.29 8.92 28.02
CA TYR A 371 -1.18 8.44 28.83
C TYR A 371 -0.45 9.58 29.51
N VAL A 372 0.17 9.28 30.64
CA VAL A 372 1.08 10.18 31.38
C VAL A 372 2.47 9.55 31.45
N ALA A 373 3.49 10.32 31.81
CA ALA A 373 4.87 9.84 31.85
C ALA A 373 5.06 8.61 32.77
N ALA A 374 4.32 8.54 33.86
CA ALA A 374 4.36 7.40 34.78
C ALA A 374 3.91 6.07 34.16
N ASP A 375 3.05 6.10 33.14
CA ASP A 375 2.60 4.89 32.45
C ASP A 375 3.73 4.17 31.72
N PHE A 376 4.79 4.90 31.32
CA PHE A 376 5.97 4.39 30.62
C PHE A 376 7.21 4.27 31.52
N ALA A 377 7.13 4.69 32.77
CA ALA A 377 8.20 4.45 33.74
C ALA A 377 8.32 2.95 34.06
N ALA A 378 9.44 2.53 34.63
CA ALA A 378 9.59 1.16 35.12
C ALA A 378 8.45 0.80 36.09
N GLY A 379 7.70 -0.27 35.80
CA GLY A 379 6.51 -0.68 36.52
C GLY A 379 5.21 0.07 36.15
N GLY A 380 5.26 1.02 35.22
CA GLY A 380 4.07 1.64 34.61
C GLY A 380 3.31 0.67 33.71
N ILE A 381 2.03 0.99 33.43
CA ILE A 381 1.10 0.08 32.71
C ILE A 381 1.57 -0.32 31.31
N GLU A 382 2.40 0.52 30.69
CA GLU A 382 3.04 0.25 29.39
C GLU A 382 4.50 -0.24 29.53
N ASN A 383 4.97 -0.55 30.77
CA ASN A 383 6.36 -0.97 31.01
C ASN A 383 6.49 -1.90 32.23
N LEU A 384 5.59 -2.91 32.29
CA LEU A 384 5.45 -3.86 33.42
C LEU A 384 6.49 -4.98 33.45
N GLY A 385 7.34 -5.15 32.43
CA GLY A 385 8.25 -6.30 32.33
C GLY A 385 9.30 -6.38 33.45
N ALA A 386 9.85 -7.56 33.70
CA ALA A 386 10.93 -7.78 34.65
C ALA A 386 12.22 -7.03 34.26
N SER A 387 12.37 -6.68 32.99
CA SER A 387 13.43 -5.83 32.46
C SER A 387 12.80 -4.62 31.79
N PRO A 388 12.43 -3.58 32.55
CA PRO A 388 11.73 -2.43 31.99
C PRO A 388 12.63 -1.67 31.01
N LEU A 389 11.99 -1.16 29.96
CA LEU A 389 12.66 -0.33 28.96
C LEU A 389 12.87 1.10 29.49
N ALA A 390 13.82 1.83 28.90
CA ALA A 390 13.83 3.28 29.05
C ALA A 390 12.49 3.87 28.54
N GLN A 391 11.98 4.92 29.19
CA GLN A 391 10.66 5.49 28.90
C GLN A 391 10.44 5.78 27.41
N ASN A 392 11.47 6.33 26.73
CA ASN A 392 11.40 6.62 25.30
C ASN A 392 11.22 5.35 24.45
N ARG A 393 11.87 4.26 24.84
CA ARG A 393 11.74 2.96 24.15
C ARG A 393 10.38 2.31 24.43
N ALA A 394 9.87 2.41 25.66
CA ALA A 394 8.53 1.94 26.00
C ALA A 394 7.45 2.71 25.21
N LEU A 395 7.59 4.02 25.09
CA LEU A 395 6.71 4.85 24.24
C LEU A 395 6.76 4.44 22.77
N LEU A 396 7.96 4.22 22.22
CA LEU A 396 8.11 3.74 20.83
C LEU A 396 7.45 2.37 20.63
N ARG A 397 7.57 1.45 21.60
CA ARG A 397 6.91 0.14 21.52
C ARG A 397 5.40 0.30 21.44
N GLU A 398 4.79 1.12 22.26
CA GLU A 398 3.35 1.39 22.22
C GLU A 398 2.93 2.03 20.89
N ILE A 399 3.69 3.00 20.39
CA ILE A 399 3.40 3.62 19.08
C ILE A 399 3.48 2.57 17.95
N LEU A 400 4.47 1.69 17.94
CA LEU A 400 4.60 0.64 16.94
C LEU A 400 3.47 -0.39 17.03
N GLU A 401 3.01 -0.70 18.25
CA GLU A 401 1.88 -1.59 18.45
C GLU A 401 0.56 -0.95 17.96
N GLU A 402 0.35 0.36 18.21
CA GLU A 402 -0.78 1.09 17.65
C GLU A 402 -0.73 1.14 16.12
N ARG A 403 0.46 1.33 15.52
CA ARG A 403 0.65 1.25 14.06
C ARG A 403 0.29 -0.13 13.53
N TYR A 404 0.76 -1.18 14.21
CA TYR A 404 0.45 -2.56 13.82
C TYR A 404 -1.06 -2.81 13.79
N VAL A 405 -1.80 -2.40 14.83
CA VAL A 405 -3.26 -2.59 14.86
C VAL A 405 -3.98 -1.69 13.84
N THR A 406 -3.48 -0.48 13.61
CA THR A 406 -4.07 0.44 12.62
C THR A 406 -3.94 -0.11 11.18
N PHE A 407 -2.92 -0.88 10.89
CA PHE A 407 -2.63 -1.41 9.56
C PHE A 407 -3.18 -2.82 9.30
N VAL A 408 -4.15 -3.30 10.07
CA VAL A 408 -4.81 -4.59 9.78
C VAL A 408 -5.30 -4.61 8.33
N GLY A 409 -4.87 -5.65 7.59
CA GLY A 409 -5.22 -5.83 6.18
C GLY A 409 -4.45 -4.96 5.18
N GLN A 410 -3.62 -4.03 5.62
CA GLN A 410 -2.84 -3.13 4.77
C GLN A 410 -1.39 -3.61 4.64
N ILE A 411 -0.75 -3.25 3.52
CA ILE A 411 0.67 -3.59 3.24
C ILE A 411 1.61 -2.93 4.25
N GLU A 412 1.24 -1.76 4.78
CA GLU A 412 2.08 -0.97 5.68
C GLU A 412 2.40 -1.69 7.00
N GLY A 413 1.53 -2.58 7.48
CA GLY A 413 1.85 -3.44 8.62
C GLY A 413 3.08 -4.32 8.37
N TYR A 414 3.22 -4.87 7.18
CA TYR A 414 4.39 -5.66 6.78
C TYR A 414 5.64 -4.79 6.60
N ASN A 415 5.50 -3.59 6.06
CA ASN A 415 6.60 -2.63 5.94
C ASN A 415 7.14 -2.23 7.32
N ASP A 416 6.28 -1.94 8.29
CA ASP A 416 6.67 -1.59 9.66
C ASP A 416 7.41 -2.73 10.38
N LEU A 417 6.95 -3.96 10.24
CA LEU A 417 7.61 -5.15 10.81
C LEU A 417 9.04 -5.30 10.29
N ARG A 418 9.28 -5.06 8.99
CA ARG A 418 10.60 -5.19 8.39
C ARG A 418 11.52 -4.04 8.77
N ARG A 419 11.04 -2.79 8.71
CA ARG A 419 11.89 -1.63 9.04
C ARG A 419 12.30 -1.58 10.50
N THR A 420 11.52 -2.18 11.41
CA THR A 420 11.84 -2.25 12.84
C THR A 420 12.39 -3.60 13.28
N PHE A 421 12.61 -4.52 12.36
CA PHE A 421 13.01 -5.90 12.65
C PHE A 421 14.26 -6.00 13.54
N LYS A 422 15.23 -5.09 13.35
CA LYS A 422 16.48 -5.04 14.13
C LYS A 422 16.33 -4.39 15.50
N GLU A 423 15.22 -3.73 15.79
CA GLU A 423 14.93 -3.10 17.09
C GLU A 423 14.29 -4.11 18.05
N ALA A 424 15.07 -5.08 18.52
CA ALA A 424 14.59 -6.27 19.24
C ALA A 424 13.73 -5.96 20.49
N ASP A 425 13.96 -4.82 21.12
CA ASP A 425 13.31 -4.37 22.36
C ASP A 425 11.94 -3.73 22.14
N ILE A 426 11.67 -3.20 20.95
CA ILE A 426 10.40 -2.50 20.64
C ILE A 426 9.64 -3.06 19.44
N LYS A 427 10.25 -3.92 18.63
CA LYS A 427 9.53 -4.53 17.49
C LYS A 427 8.32 -5.32 17.98
N THR A 428 7.28 -5.37 17.16
CA THR A 428 6.12 -6.23 17.41
C THR A 428 6.58 -7.68 17.60
N PRO A 429 6.26 -8.34 18.75
CA PRO A 429 6.75 -9.68 19.07
C PRO A 429 5.94 -10.76 18.35
N LEU A 430 5.98 -10.72 17.01
CA LEU A 430 5.25 -11.64 16.15
C LEU A 430 5.80 -13.06 16.29
N THR A 431 4.89 -14.03 16.44
CA THR A 431 5.24 -15.44 16.27
C THR A 431 5.30 -15.77 14.78
N LEU A 432 6.38 -16.38 14.32
CA LEU A 432 6.50 -16.80 12.93
C LEU A 432 5.44 -17.84 12.57
N ASN A 433 4.88 -17.73 11.40
CA ASN A 433 3.89 -18.69 10.91
C ASN A 433 4.51 -20.06 10.64
N PHE A 434 5.78 -20.09 10.25
CA PHE A 434 6.54 -21.30 9.95
C PHE A 434 8.06 -21.05 10.01
N GLY A 435 8.82 -22.10 10.34
CA GLY A 435 10.28 -22.05 10.33
C GLY A 435 10.89 -21.07 11.33
N THR A 436 12.09 -20.59 11.03
CA THR A 436 12.91 -19.74 11.92
C THR A 436 13.23 -18.36 11.37
N GLN A 437 12.81 -18.09 10.13
CA GLN A 437 13.11 -16.82 9.43
C GLN A 437 11.82 -16.08 9.06
N PHE A 438 11.84 -14.76 9.18
CA PHE A 438 10.75 -13.89 8.76
C PHE A 438 10.93 -13.49 7.28
N PRO A 439 9.88 -13.57 6.46
CA PRO A 439 9.95 -13.11 5.08
C PRO A 439 10.32 -11.63 5.00
N GLN A 440 11.29 -11.29 4.16
CA GLN A 440 11.85 -9.95 4.07
C GLN A 440 11.50 -9.22 2.78
N ARG A 441 10.99 -9.96 1.80
CA ARG A 441 10.63 -9.40 0.48
C ARG A 441 9.69 -10.32 -0.29
N PHE A 442 9.08 -9.80 -1.34
CA PHE A 442 8.44 -10.61 -2.36
C PHE A 442 9.47 -11.05 -3.40
N LEU A 443 9.25 -12.22 -4.00
CA LEU A 443 10.12 -12.71 -5.06
C LEU A 443 9.89 -11.93 -6.35
N TYR A 444 10.94 -11.67 -7.11
CA TYR A 444 10.77 -11.18 -8.47
C TYR A 444 9.93 -12.17 -9.27
N PRO A 445 8.97 -11.69 -10.07
CA PRO A 445 8.06 -12.55 -10.82
C PRO A 445 8.80 -13.41 -11.84
N GLN A 446 8.27 -14.59 -12.10
CA GLN A 446 8.88 -15.50 -13.09
C GLN A 446 8.89 -14.86 -14.48
N PHE A 447 7.82 -14.16 -14.84
CA PHE A 447 7.73 -13.44 -16.10
C PHE A 447 8.89 -12.43 -16.28
N GLU A 448 9.20 -11.66 -15.24
CA GLU A 448 10.30 -10.69 -15.27
C GLU A 448 11.66 -11.39 -15.37
N ILE A 449 11.85 -12.48 -14.63
CA ILE A 449 13.08 -13.28 -14.66
C ILE A 449 13.34 -13.84 -16.07
N ASP A 450 12.29 -14.32 -16.73
CA ASP A 450 12.38 -14.96 -18.04
C ASP A 450 12.58 -13.94 -19.18
N MET A 451 12.04 -12.73 -19.06
CA MET A 451 11.94 -11.75 -20.14
C MET A 451 12.93 -10.59 -20.02
N ASN A 452 13.39 -10.24 -18.82
CA ASN A 452 14.28 -9.11 -18.62
C ASN A 452 15.67 -9.57 -18.17
N THR A 453 16.64 -9.48 -19.08
CA THR A 453 18.04 -9.85 -18.80
C THR A 453 18.72 -8.96 -17.74
N SER A 454 18.13 -7.81 -17.41
CA SER A 454 18.60 -6.91 -16.34
C SER A 454 18.14 -7.31 -14.95
N THR A 455 17.34 -8.39 -14.81
CA THR A 455 16.92 -8.90 -13.49
C THR A 455 18.15 -9.21 -12.62
N PRO A 456 18.17 -8.78 -11.34
CA PRO A 456 19.31 -8.97 -10.46
C PRO A 456 19.79 -10.42 -10.40
N SER A 457 21.10 -10.63 -10.49
CA SER A 457 21.74 -11.94 -10.36
C SER A 457 22.83 -11.88 -9.29
N PRO A 458 22.83 -12.77 -8.26
CA PRO A 458 21.80 -13.81 -8.03
C PRO A 458 20.45 -13.24 -7.67
N ILE A 459 19.36 -13.96 -8.02
CA ILE A 459 18.00 -13.55 -7.65
C ILE A 459 17.81 -13.69 -6.14
N PRO A 460 17.42 -12.61 -5.42
CA PRO A 460 17.27 -12.66 -3.97
C PRO A 460 16.05 -13.50 -3.56
N GLY A 461 16.23 -14.35 -2.55
CA GLY A 461 15.17 -15.18 -1.98
C GLY A 461 14.23 -14.42 -1.04
N VAL A 462 13.11 -15.04 -0.67
CA VAL A 462 12.05 -14.44 0.19
C VAL A 462 12.57 -13.96 1.56
N PHE A 463 13.61 -14.58 2.09
CA PHE A 463 14.21 -14.21 3.40
C PHE A 463 15.37 -13.20 3.29
N THR A 464 15.76 -12.82 2.08
CA THR A 464 16.78 -11.81 1.85
C THR A 464 16.19 -10.42 2.09
N PRO A 465 16.71 -9.59 3.00
CA PRO A 465 16.22 -8.23 3.20
C PRO A 465 16.23 -7.41 1.91
N THR A 466 15.34 -6.44 1.80
CA THR A 466 15.47 -5.40 0.78
C THR A 466 16.56 -4.42 1.20
N PRO A 467 17.24 -3.71 0.28
CA PRO A 467 18.40 -2.88 0.61
C PRO A 467 18.21 -1.87 1.75
N ILE A 468 17.02 -1.29 1.89
CA ILE A 468 16.73 -0.38 3.02
C ILE A 468 16.52 -1.10 4.36
N ASN A 469 16.39 -2.42 4.37
CA ASN A 469 16.15 -3.24 5.57
C ASN A 469 17.36 -4.12 5.96
N GLU A 470 18.46 -4.05 5.21
CA GLU A 470 19.74 -4.70 5.50
C GLU A 470 20.44 -4.22 6.78
#